data_76179a63da86c12324f4d1417b3a1000
#
_entry.id   76179a63da86c12324f4d1417b3a1000
#
_cell.length_a   1.000
_cell.length_b   1.000
_cell.length_c   1.000
_cell.angle_alpha   90.00
_cell.angle_beta   90.00
_cell.angle_gamma   90.00
#
_symmetry.space_group_name_H-M   'P 1'
#
loop_
_entity.id
_entity.type
_entity.pdbx_description
1 polymer ?
#
loop_
_entity_poly.entity_id
_entity_poly.type
_entity_poly.pdbx_seq_one_letter_code
_entity_poly.pdbx_strand_id
1 'polypeptide(L)'
;MREYYAQRAQTLEKVYQKPERQQDLREIQGKVLDVLKDQRVLEVACGTAYWTERFAPVAASVVATDYCQPMLDVAQAKIYPEGKVQFALADLHDLPAATAGQYTACFAGFFWSHVMRDDQTSLLGHLSKVTGKGTTLVLIDNNYVEGSSTVIARTDLEGNTFQLRKQEDGSRVEILKNFPTDSALRKKFGPVVRDIRIFRNTYYWMLTCVLK
;
A
#
# COMPACT_ATOMS: atom_id res chain seq x y z
N MET A 1 11.77 6.14 9.21
CA MET A 1 11.21 5.44 8.04
C MET A 1 11.39 6.24 6.75
N ARG A 2 11.05 7.53 6.72
CA ARG A 2 11.18 8.41 5.52
C ARG A 2 12.59 8.39 4.91
N GLU A 3 13.62 8.58 5.73
CA GLU A 3 15.01 8.59 5.29
C GLU A 3 15.45 7.24 4.70
N TYR A 4 15.06 6.13 5.33
CA TYR A 4 15.32 4.78 4.82
C TYR A 4 14.75 4.57 3.42
N TYR A 5 13.52 5.00 3.17
CA TYR A 5 12.91 4.88 1.85
C TYR A 5 13.50 5.85 0.85
N ALA A 6 13.82 7.09 1.26
CA ALA A 6 14.47 8.07 0.38
C ALA A 6 15.77 7.55 -0.22
N GLN A 7 16.63 6.93 0.60
CA GLN A 7 17.89 6.31 0.15
C GLN A 7 17.69 5.13 -0.80
N ARG A 8 16.53 4.48 -0.77
CA ARG A 8 16.22 3.30 -1.58
C ARG A 8 15.40 3.58 -2.81
N ALA A 9 15.05 4.83 -3.10
CA ALA A 9 14.14 5.15 -4.20
C ALA A 9 14.56 4.50 -5.53
N GLN A 10 15.85 4.53 -5.87
CA GLN A 10 16.37 3.94 -7.11
C GLN A 10 16.40 2.39 -7.12
N THR A 11 16.34 1.75 -5.98
CA THR A 11 16.51 0.29 -5.85
C THR A 11 15.29 -0.41 -5.27
N LEU A 12 14.25 0.34 -4.87
CA LEU A 12 13.08 -0.20 -4.18
C LEU A 12 12.41 -1.31 -4.98
N GLU A 13 12.28 -1.16 -6.28
CA GLU A 13 11.57 -2.10 -7.14
C GLU A 13 12.29 -3.46 -7.32
N LYS A 14 13.54 -3.59 -6.90
CA LYS A 14 14.23 -4.89 -6.86
C LYS A 14 13.48 -5.93 -6.02
N VAL A 15 12.67 -5.49 -5.04
CA VAL A 15 11.87 -6.39 -4.21
C VAL A 15 10.82 -7.16 -5.03
N TYR A 16 10.39 -6.62 -6.17
CA TYR A 16 9.43 -7.24 -7.09
C TYR A 16 10.07 -8.21 -8.08
N GLN A 17 11.41 -8.31 -8.13
CA GLN A 17 12.14 -9.13 -9.09
C GLN A 17 12.48 -10.53 -8.58
N LYS A 18 12.07 -10.89 -7.37
CA LYS A 18 12.32 -12.21 -6.77
C LYS A 18 11.68 -13.32 -7.62
N PRO A 19 12.45 -14.28 -8.18
CA PRO A 19 11.93 -15.28 -9.09
C PRO A 19 10.80 -16.12 -8.50
N GLU A 20 10.96 -16.54 -7.24
CA GLU A 20 10.00 -17.37 -6.52
C GLU A 20 8.63 -16.70 -6.30
N ARG A 21 8.55 -15.37 -6.45
CA ARG A 21 7.33 -14.58 -6.20
C ARG A 21 6.58 -14.19 -7.47
N GLN A 22 7.15 -14.47 -8.65
CA GLN A 22 6.62 -13.93 -9.92
C GLN A 22 5.21 -14.42 -10.25
N GLN A 23 4.91 -15.69 -9.98
CA GLN A 23 3.57 -16.22 -10.23
C GLN A 23 2.53 -15.52 -9.35
N ASP A 24 2.78 -15.48 -8.05
CA ASP A 24 1.90 -14.85 -7.06
C ASP A 24 1.74 -13.35 -7.31
N LEU A 25 2.82 -12.68 -7.73
CA LEU A 25 2.80 -11.26 -8.07
C LEU A 25 1.90 -10.99 -9.29
N ARG A 26 2.00 -11.80 -10.35
CA ARG A 26 1.10 -11.68 -11.52
C ARG A 26 -0.36 -11.92 -11.17
N GLU A 27 -0.62 -12.91 -10.31
CA GLU A 27 -1.98 -13.21 -9.87
C GLU A 27 -2.61 -12.03 -9.10
N ILE A 28 -1.89 -11.46 -8.14
CA ILE A 28 -2.41 -10.33 -7.36
C ILE A 28 -2.50 -9.06 -8.22
N GLN A 29 -1.60 -8.86 -9.18
CA GLN A 29 -1.70 -7.78 -10.17
C GLN A 29 -3.01 -7.89 -10.96
N GLY A 30 -3.35 -9.06 -11.50
CA GLY A 30 -4.62 -9.26 -12.21
C GLY A 30 -5.81 -8.86 -11.37
N LYS A 31 -5.87 -9.29 -10.10
CA LYS A 31 -6.97 -8.92 -9.19
C LYS A 31 -7.04 -7.41 -8.90
N VAL A 32 -5.90 -6.74 -8.75
CA VAL A 32 -5.86 -5.28 -8.58
C VAL A 32 -6.39 -4.58 -9.82
N LEU A 33 -5.97 -5.00 -11.01
CA LEU A 33 -6.46 -4.43 -12.28
C LEU A 33 -7.96 -4.59 -12.43
N ASP A 34 -8.51 -5.77 -12.10
CA ASP A 34 -9.95 -6.05 -12.17
C ASP A 34 -10.76 -5.11 -11.26
N VAL A 35 -10.30 -4.88 -10.03
CA VAL A 35 -11.01 -4.03 -9.06
C VAL A 35 -10.87 -2.55 -9.39
N LEU A 36 -9.71 -2.11 -9.92
CA LEU A 36 -9.45 -0.70 -10.20
C LEU A 36 -9.84 -0.27 -11.62
N LYS A 37 -10.34 -1.20 -12.45
CA LYS A 37 -10.85 -0.88 -13.78
C LYS A 37 -11.96 0.16 -13.72
N ASP A 38 -11.82 1.21 -14.52
CA ASP A 38 -12.75 2.35 -14.65
C ASP A 38 -12.93 3.15 -13.35
N GLN A 39 -12.09 2.94 -12.31
CA GLN A 39 -12.16 3.67 -11.06
C GLN A 39 -11.40 5.00 -11.11
N ARG A 40 -11.89 6.00 -10.37
CA ARG A 40 -11.12 7.20 -10.00
C ARG A 40 -10.39 6.88 -8.70
N VAL A 41 -9.08 6.67 -8.81
CA VAL A 41 -8.25 6.10 -7.74
C VAL A 41 -7.50 7.20 -7.00
N LEU A 42 -7.59 7.21 -5.67
CA LEU A 42 -6.59 7.79 -4.80
C LEU A 42 -5.60 6.68 -4.41
N GLU A 43 -4.35 6.80 -4.81
CA GLU A 43 -3.29 5.93 -4.31
C GLU A 43 -2.53 6.65 -3.20
N VAL A 44 -2.43 6.03 -2.03
CA VAL A 44 -1.68 6.55 -0.90
C VAL A 44 -0.41 5.75 -0.69
N ALA A 45 0.68 6.45 -0.33
CA ALA A 45 2.02 5.88 -0.19
C ALA A 45 2.46 5.12 -1.47
N CYS A 46 2.34 5.79 -2.63
CA CYS A 46 2.61 5.19 -3.94
C CYS A 46 4.09 4.79 -4.16
N GLY A 47 5.00 5.34 -3.36
CA GLY A 47 6.43 5.12 -3.50
C GLY A 47 6.93 5.51 -4.89
N THR A 48 7.65 4.60 -5.55
CA THR A 48 8.14 4.76 -6.92
C THR A 48 7.08 4.50 -7.99
N ALA A 49 5.80 4.40 -7.59
CA ALA A 49 4.66 4.17 -8.47
C ALA A 49 4.72 2.84 -9.27
N TYR A 50 5.29 1.79 -8.69
CA TYR A 50 5.28 0.45 -9.28
C TYR A 50 3.87 -0.03 -9.62
N TRP A 51 2.91 0.20 -8.73
CA TRP A 51 1.52 -0.19 -8.90
C TRP A 51 0.76 0.79 -9.77
N THR A 52 0.97 2.10 -9.60
CA THR A 52 0.39 3.15 -10.44
C THR A 52 0.61 2.84 -11.92
N GLU A 53 1.87 2.55 -12.31
CA GLU A 53 2.25 2.24 -13.70
C GLU A 53 1.42 1.08 -14.28
N ARG A 54 1.07 0.10 -13.45
CA ARG A 54 0.34 -1.10 -13.86
C ARG A 54 -1.15 -0.90 -13.99
N PHE A 55 -1.78 -0.19 -13.04
CA PHE A 55 -3.23 -0.03 -13.09
C PHE A 55 -3.70 1.29 -13.75
N ALA A 56 -2.85 2.29 -13.92
CA ALA A 56 -3.23 3.52 -14.60
C ALA A 56 -3.84 3.31 -16.01
N PRO A 57 -3.37 2.34 -16.83
CA PRO A 57 -4.00 2.08 -18.12
C PRO A 57 -5.49 1.71 -18.03
N VAL A 58 -5.90 1.00 -16.99
CA VAL A 58 -7.29 0.53 -16.83
C VAL A 58 -8.13 1.43 -15.93
N ALA A 59 -7.51 2.24 -15.06
CA ALA A 59 -8.22 3.20 -14.23
C ALA A 59 -8.80 4.37 -15.07
N ALA A 60 -9.86 5.00 -14.57
CA ALA A 60 -10.39 6.23 -15.17
C ALA A 60 -9.42 7.40 -14.94
N SER A 61 -8.95 7.56 -13.71
CA SER A 61 -7.92 8.54 -13.32
C SER A 61 -7.23 8.09 -12.02
N VAL A 62 -6.03 8.60 -11.79
CA VAL A 62 -5.23 8.32 -10.59
C VAL A 62 -4.67 9.61 -10.01
N VAL A 63 -4.88 9.81 -8.71
CA VAL A 63 -4.10 10.74 -7.92
C VAL A 63 -3.22 9.90 -7.00
N ALA A 64 -1.91 9.91 -7.25
CA ALA A 64 -0.93 9.13 -6.51
C ALA A 64 -0.16 10.04 -5.55
N THR A 65 -0.16 9.69 -4.27
CA THR A 65 0.46 10.51 -3.22
C THR A 65 1.54 9.75 -2.48
N ASP A 66 2.61 10.44 -2.15
CA ASP A 66 3.64 9.97 -1.22
C ASP A 66 4.21 11.16 -0.44
N TYR A 67 4.72 10.91 0.76
CA TYR A 67 5.34 11.96 1.59
C TYR A 67 6.85 12.11 1.34
N CYS A 68 7.43 11.28 0.47
CA CYS A 68 8.85 11.17 0.19
C CYS A 68 9.16 11.67 -1.22
N GLN A 69 9.68 12.89 -1.37
CA GLN A 69 9.98 13.48 -2.67
C GLN A 69 10.90 12.60 -3.54
N PRO A 70 12.01 12.00 -3.04
CA PRO A 70 12.84 11.11 -3.86
C PRO A 70 12.09 9.90 -4.47
N MET A 71 11.01 9.43 -3.82
CA MET A 71 10.15 8.39 -4.39
C MET A 71 9.33 8.94 -5.56
N LEU A 72 8.75 10.14 -5.37
CA LEU A 72 7.96 10.79 -6.41
C LEU A 72 8.82 11.20 -7.62
N ASP A 73 10.07 11.56 -7.41
CA ASP A 73 11.00 11.89 -8.51
C ASP A 73 11.19 10.66 -9.44
N VAL A 74 11.33 9.47 -8.86
CA VAL A 74 11.38 8.20 -9.62
C VAL A 74 10.02 7.90 -10.27
N ALA A 75 8.93 8.11 -9.54
CA ALA A 75 7.58 7.87 -10.03
C ALA A 75 7.27 8.74 -11.26
N GLN A 76 7.54 10.03 -11.17
CA GLN A 76 7.26 11.02 -12.23
C GLN A 76 8.11 10.83 -13.50
N ALA A 77 9.27 10.17 -13.37
CA ALA A 77 10.13 9.86 -14.52
C ALA A 77 9.60 8.70 -15.39
N LYS A 78 8.57 7.99 -14.95
CA LYS A 78 7.95 6.89 -15.70
C LYS A 78 6.93 7.40 -16.72
N ILE A 79 6.53 6.51 -17.63
CA ILE A 79 5.55 6.81 -18.68
C ILE A 79 4.17 6.33 -18.24
N TYR A 80 3.19 7.21 -18.35
CA TYR A 80 1.77 6.93 -18.03
C TYR A 80 0.87 7.33 -19.20
N PRO A 81 -0.36 6.78 -19.26
CA PRO A 81 -1.35 7.27 -20.22
C PRO A 81 -1.62 8.77 -20.00
N GLU A 82 -1.67 9.51 -21.11
CA GLU A 82 -1.82 10.96 -21.09
C GLU A 82 -3.03 11.42 -20.27
N GLY A 83 -2.81 12.38 -19.37
CA GLY A 83 -3.84 13.00 -18.54
C GLY A 83 -4.41 12.11 -17.43
N LYS A 84 -3.99 10.84 -17.31
CA LYS A 84 -4.60 9.91 -16.34
C LYS A 84 -3.98 9.95 -14.95
N VAL A 85 -2.72 10.31 -14.80
CA VAL A 85 -2.00 10.23 -13.51
C VAL A 85 -1.54 11.61 -13.08
N GLN A 86 -1.84 11.94 -11.83
CA GLN A 86 -1.34 13.12 -11.14
C GLN A 86 -0.60 12.68 -9.88
N PHE A 87 0.58 13.26 -9.63
CA PHE A 87 1.35 13.02 -8.43
C PHE A 87 1.28 14.21 -7.48
N ALA A 88 1.18 13.93 -6.17
CA ALA A 88 1.22 14.97 -5.15
C ALA A 88 2.11 14.54 -3.97
N LEU A 89 3.00 15.45 -3.55
CA LEU A 89 3.73 15.30 -2.30
C LEU A 89 2.77 15.60 -1.15
N ALA A 90 2.40 14.58 -0.40
CA ALA A 90 1.47 14.73 0.70
C ALA A 90 1.69 13.66 1.77
N ASP A 91 1.58 14.06 3.03
CA ASP A 91 1.39 13.11 4.12
C ASP A 91 -0.06 12.62 4.10
N LEU A 92 -0.24 11.33 4.24
CA LEU A 92 -1.57 10.72 4.29
C LEU A 92 -2.45 11.37 5.36
N HIS A 93 -1.87 11.74 6.49
CA HIS A 93 -2.61 12.33 7.62
C HIS A 93 -3.07 13.77 7.37
N ASP A 94 -2.46 14.46 6.39
CA ASP A 94 -2.74 15.85 6.03
C ASP A 94 -3.55 15.98 4.73
N LEU A 95 -3.98 14.85 4.14
CA LEU A 95 -4.80 14.89 2.93
C LEU A 95 -6.16 15.53 3.22
N PRO A 96 -6.58 16.50 2.39
CA PRO A 96 -7.89 17.13 2.55
C PRO A 96 -9.02 16.14 2.25
N ALA A 97 -10.18 16.38 2.85
CA ALA A 97 -11.37 15.63 2.51
C ALA A 97 -11.73 15.84 1.02
N ALA A 98 -12.00 14.74 0.33
CA ALA A 98 -12.45 14.80 -1.07
C ALA A 98 -13.84 15.40 -1.20
N THR A 99 -14.11 16.03 -2.33
CA THR A 99 -15.49 16.31 -2.74
C THR A 99 -16.23 15.00 -3.01
N ALA A 100 -17.52 14.99 -2.74
CA ALA A 100 -18.34 13.80 -2.92
C ALA A 100 -18.16 13.20 -4.34
N GLY A 101 -17.78 11.93 -4.40
CA GLY A 101 -17.55 11.21 -5.65
C GLY A 101 -16.24 11.56 -6.37
N GLN A 102 -15.33 12.32 -5.77
CA GLN A 102 -14.00 12.59 -6.35
C GLN A 102 -13.24 11.29 -6.58
N TYR A 103 -13.26 10.40 -5.59
CA TYR A 103 -12.66 9.06 -5.68
C TYR A 103 -13.73 7.98 -5.58
N THR A 104 -13.56 6.91 -6.35
CA THR A 104 -14.41 5.70 -6.27
C THR A 104 -13.65 4.52 -5.70
N ALA A 105 -12.31 4.58 -5.72
CA ALA A 105 -11.43 3.64 -5.07
C ALA A 105 -10.26 4.34 -4.37
N CYS A 106 -9.77 3.72 -3.29
CA CYS A 106 -8.53 4.07 -2.62
C CYS A 106 -7.63 2.83 -2.62
N PHE A 107 -6.40 2.99 -3.09
CA PHE A 107 -5.42 1.91 -3.16
C PHE A 107 -4.21 2.22 -2.27
N ALA A 108 -3.71 1.20 -1.55
CA ALA A 108 -2.42 1.27 -0.88
C ALA A 108 -1.69 -0.08 -0.97
N GLY A 109 -0.53 -0.08 -1.61
CA GLY A 109 0.33 -1.25 -1.78
C GLY A 109 1.49 -1.26 -0.81
N PHE A 110 1.63 -2.35 -0.03
CA PHE A 110 2.75 -2.57 0.91
C PHE A 110 2.95 -1.50 1.98
N PHE A 111 1.87 -0.81 2.30
CA PHE A 111 1.82 0.26 3.28
C PHE A 111 1.24 -0.19 4.63
N TRP A 112 0.18 -1.00 4.61
CA TRP A 112 -0.59 -1.37 5.82
C TRP A 112 0.28 -2.04 6.90
N SER A 113 1.23 -2.86 6.51
CA SER A 113 2.18 -3.50 7.43
C SER A 113 3.10 -2.51 8.16
N HIS A 114 3.21 -1.29 7.69
CA HIS A 114 4.01 -0.21 8.31
C HIS A 114 3.18 0.71 9.22
N VAL A 115 1.93 0.36 9.49
CA VAL A 115 1.04 1.09 10.40
C VAL A 115 1.01 0.38 11.75
N MET A 116 1.30 1.11 12.83
CA MET A 116 1.18 0.59 14.19
C MET A 116 -0.25 0.10 14.43
N ARG A 117 -0.40 -0.99 15.16
CA ARG A 117 -1.73 -1.60 15.39
C ARG A 117 -2.72 -0.65 16.05
N ASP A 118 -2.24 0.23 16.92
CA ASP A 118 -3.08 1.20 17.60
C ASP A 118 -3.53 2.33 16.67
N ASP A 119 -2.71 2.69 15.68
CA ASP A 119 -3.04 3.75 14.72
C ASP A 119 -3.96 3.29 13.57
N GLN A 120 -4.10 1.98 13.37
CA GLN A 120 -4.87 1.43 12.23
C GLN A 120 -6.34 1.89 12.22
N THR A 121 -6.98 2.02 13.38
CA THR A 121 -8.38 2.43 13.45
C THR A 121 -8.56 3.92 13.12
N SER A 122 -7.68 4.77 13.63
CA SER A 122 -7.70 6.20 13.31
C SER A 122 -7.41 6.44 11.83
N LEU A 123 -6.45 5.68 11.27
CA LEU A 123 -6.13 5.74 9.84
C LEU A 123 -7.32 5.35 8.95
N LEU A 124 -8.06 4.28 9.29
CA LEU A 124 -9.26 3.91 8.54
C LEU A 124 -10.34 5.00 8.60
N GLY A 125 -10.52 5.60 9.77
CA GLY A 125 -11.43 6.74 9.92
C GLY A 125 -10.99 7.95 9.09
N HIS A 126 -9.69 8.21 9.02
CA HIS A 126 -9.13 9.28 8.19
C HIS A 126 -9.32 8.98 6.69
N LEU A 127 -9.00 7.78 6.22
CA LEU A 127 -9.22 7.37 4.83
C LEU A 127 -10.69 7.54 4.42
N SER A 128 -11.64 7.18 5.31
CA SER A 128 -13.07 7.39 5.03
C SER A 128 -13.43 8.89 4.89
N LYS A 129 -12.80 9.78 5.65
CA LYS A 129 -12.98 11.23 5.51
C LYS A 129 -12.36 11.78 4.22
N VAL A 130 -11.16 11.30 3.88
CA VAL A 130 -10.41 11.74 2.69
C VAL A 130 -11.09 11.29 1.40
N THR A 131 -11.59 10.06 1.34
CA THR A 131 -12.11 9.49 0.08
C THR A 131 -13.63 9.51 -0.02
N GLY A 132 -14.31 9.60 1.11
CA GLY A 132 -15.76 9.56 1.19
C GLY A 132 -16.33 8.15 1.40
N LYS A 133 -17.56 8.11 1.92
CA LYS A 133 -18.33 6.88 2.12
C LYS A 133 -18.65 6.23 0.77
N GLY A 134 -18.69 4.91 0.74
CA GLY A 134 -18.97 4.15 -0.47
C GLY A 134 -17.73 3.89 -1.34
N THR A 135 -16.58 4.50 -1.03
CA THR A 135 -15.33 4.26 -1.74
C THR A 135 -14.83 2.83 -1.50
N THR A 136 -14.42 2.15 -2.57
CA THR A 136 -13.77 0.84 -2.48
C THR A 136 -12.34 1.00 -1.99
N LEU A 137 -12.02 0.43 -0.84
CA LEU A 137 -10.64 0.37 -0.34
C LEU A 137 -9.99 -0.93 -0.81
N VAL A 138 -8.80 -0.81 -1.38
CA VAL A 138 -7.96 -1.92 -1.87
C VAL A 138 -6.62 -1.85 -1.19
N LEU A 139 -6.29 -2.84 -0.38
CA LEU A 139 -5.00 -2.99 0.26
C LEU A 139 -4.32 -4.26 -0.20
N ILE A 140 -3.03 -4.18 -0.47
CA ILE A 140 -2.17 -5.36 -0.70
C ILE A 140 -0.94 -5.27 0.17
N ASP A 141 -0.47 -6.42 0.66
CA ASP A 141 0.80 -6.48 1.39
C ASP A 141 1.37 -7.91 1.39
N ASN A 142 2.53 -8.09 2.03
CA ASN A 142 3.23 -9.37 2.09
C ASN A 142 2.64 -10.30 3.16
N ASN A 143 2.69 -11.60 2.86
CA ASN A 143 2.72 -12.64 3.90
C ASN A 143 4.13 -12.79 4.46
N TYR A 144 4.24 -13.24 5.71
CA TYR A 144 5.49 -13.75 6.21
C TYR A 144 5.72 -15.17 5.66
N VAL A 145 6.80 -15.35 4.95
CA VAL A 145 7.21 -16.66 4.41
C VAL A 145 8.63 -16.93 4.87
N GLU A 146 8.80 -17.97 5.66
CA GLU A 146 10.10 -18.39 6.16
C GLU A 146 11.08 -18.66 5.00
N GLY A 147 12.32 -18.24 5.16
CA GLY A 147 13.34 -18.35 4.11
C GLY A 147 13.26 -17.31 2.98
N SER A 148 12.10 -16.67 2.74
CA SER A 148 11.94 -15.61 1.72
C SER A 148 11.73 -14.21 2.33
N SER A 149 11.14 -14.13 3.52
CA SER A 149 10.96 -12.89 4.27
C SER A 149 12.18 -12.55 5.13
N THR A 150 12.43 -11.26 5.35
CA THR A 150 13.39 -10.84 6.40
C THR A 150 12.86 -11.31 7.75
N VAL A 151 13.73 -11.85 8.60
CA VAL A 151 13.38 -12.37 9.91
C VAL A 151 12.81 -11.27 10.80
N ILE A 152 11.78 -11.60 11.58
CA ILE A 152 11.24 -10.73 12.63
C ILE A 152 12.27 -10.65 13.74
N ALA A 153 12.77 -9.45 14.03
CA ALA A 153 13.80 -9.22 15.04
C ALA A 153 13.20 -9.12 16.46
N ARG A 154 12.02 -8.53 16.58
CA ARG A 154 11.28 -8.44 17.83
C ARG A 154 9.80 -8.23 17.62
N THR A 155 9.03 -8.43 18.68
CA THR A 155 7.61 -8.09 18.79
C THR A 155 7.42 -7.23 20.04
N ASP A 156 6.64 -6.16 19.97
CA ASP A 156 6.29 -5.33 21.12
C ASP A 156 5.07 -5.87 21.89
N LEU A 157 4.67 -5.16 22.93
CA LEU A 157 3.55 -5.56 23.80
C LEU A 157 2.19 -5.51 23.07
N GLU A 158 2.05 -4.61 22.10
CA GLU A 158 0.87 -4.43 21.26
C GLU A 158 0.83 -5.46 20.11
N GLY A 159 1.89 -6.28 19.99
CA GLY A 159 2.04 -7.32 18.97
C GLY A 159 2.51 -6.79 17.62
N ASN A 160 3.03 -5.56 17.54
CA ASN A 160 3.71 -5.09 16.33
C ASN A 160 5.03 -5.83 16.14
N THR A 161 5.33 -6.18 14.92
CA THR A 161 6.57 -6.88 14.58
C THR A 161 7.54 -5.96 13.85
N PHE A 162 8.83 -6.14 14.12
CA PHE A 162 9.90 -5.31 13.60
C PHE A 162 10.96 -6.16 12.93
N GLN A 163 11.52 -5.64 11.83
CA GLN A 163 12.61 -6.26 11.08
C GLN A 163 13.82 -5.34 11.07
N LEU A 164 15.01 -5.91 11.23
CA LEU A 164 16.26 -5.18 11.03
C LEU A 164 16.66 -5.24 9.56
N ARG A 165 16.75 -4.10 8.92
CA ARG A 165 17.14 -3.95 7.51
C ARG A 165 18.54 -3.35 7.42
N LYS A 166 19.43 -3.99 6.65
CA LYS A 166 20.75 -3.46 6.35
C LYS A 166 20.63 -2.32 5.34
N GLN A 167 21.33 -1.23 5.61
CA GLN A 167 21.50 -0.08 4.70
C GLN A 167 22.75 -0.26 3.83
N GLU A 168 22.95 0.58 2.83
CA GLU A 168 24.09 0.51 1.92
C GLU A 168 25.42 0.83 2.64
N ASP A 169 25.38 1.68 3.65
CA ASP A 169 26.54 2.01 4.51
C ASP A 169 26.88 0.90 5.53
N GLY A 170 26.12 -0.20 5.53
CA GLY A 170 26.30 -1.33 6.44
C GLY A 170 25.58 -1.19 7.77
N SER A 171 25.04 -0.02 8.10
CA SER A 171 24.22 0.19 9.29
C SER A 171 22.93 -0.63 9.23
N ARG A 172 22.24 -0.76 10.37
CA ARG A 172 20.94 -1.44 10.44
C ARG A 172 19.89 -0.48 10.94
N VAL A 173 18.73 -0.49 10.29
CA VAL A 173 17.55 0.27 10.70
C VAL A 173 16.44 -0.70 11.06
N GLU A 174 15.74 -0.40 12.14
CA GLU A 174 14.56 -1.13 12.55
C GLU A 174 13.33 -0.60 11.79
N ILE A 175 12.62 -1.50 11.13
CA ILE A 175 11.43 -1.18 10.34
C ILE A 175 10.25 -1.96 10.90
N LEU A 176 9.17 -1.24 11.23
CA LEU A 176 7.87 -1.82 11.53
C LEU A 176 7.38 -2.63 10.31
N LYS A 177 7.06 -3.89 10.51
CA LYS A 177 6.51 -4.77 9.47
C LYS A 177 5.59 -5.79 10.08
N ASN A 178 4.30 -5.50 10.06
CA ASN A 178 3.25 -6.37 10.56
C ASN A 178 2.79 -7.38 9.50
N PHE A 179 2.39 -8.56 9.93
CA PHE A 179 1.87 -9.63 9.07
C PHE A 179 0.51 -10.10 9.63
N PRO A 180 -0.58 -9.41 9.28
CA PRO A 180 -1.89 -9.69 9.84
C PRO A 180 -2.47 -11.01 9.30
N THR A 181 -3.19 -11.73 10.16
CA THR A 181 -4.06 -12.83 9.75
C THR A 181 -5.38 -12.31 9.18
N ASP A 182 -6.13 -13.14 8.46
CA ASP A 182 -7.46 -12.79 7.95
C ASP A 182 -8.42 -12.43 9.08
N SER A 183 -8.35 -13.15 10.20
CA SER A 183 -9.15 -12.85 11.39
C SER A 183 -8.82 -11.48 11.97
N ALA A 184 -7.52 -11.12 12.07
CA ALA A 184 -7.08 -9.81 12.53
C ALA A 184 -7.55 -8.69 11.60
N LEU A 185 -7.44 -8.88 10.28
CA LEU A 185 -7.95 -7.93 9.29
C LEU A 185 -9.47 -7.76 9.44
N ARG A 186 -10.26 -8.84 9.46
CA ARG A 186 -11.71 -8.76 9.64
C ARG A 186 -12.12 -8.07 10.94
N LYS A 187 -11.43 -8.37 12.05
CA LYS A 187 -11.69 -7.73 13.35
C LYS A 187 -11.41 -6.22 13.30
N LYS A 188 -10.32 -5.80 12.65
CA LYS A 188 -9.91 -4.39 12.58
C LYS A 188 -10.81 -3.58 11.63
N PHE A 189 -11.17 -4.13 10.48
CA PHE A 189 -11.92 -3.43 9.44
C PHE A 189 -13.43 -3.47 9.65
N GLY A 190 -13.98 -4.57 10.17
CA GLY A 190 -15.43 -4.83 10.28
C GLY A 190 -16.28 -3.70 10.86
N PRO A 191 -15.82 -2.97 11.89
CA PRO A 191 -16.58 -1.85 12.46
C PRO A 191 -16.82 -0.69 11.47
N VAL A 192 -15.87 -0.43 10.55
CA VAL A 192 -15.84 0.80 9.74
C VAL A 192 -16.07 0.56 8.23
N VAL A 193 -16.13 -0.71 7.81
CA VAL A 193 -16.32 -1.09 6.40
C VAL A 193 -17.42 -2.14 6.24
N ARG A 194 -17.84 -2.37 4.99
CA ARG A 194 -18.70 -3.49 4.59
C ARG A 194 -18.06 -4.27 3.44
N ASP A 195 -18.60 -5.43 3.11
CA ASP A 195 -18.21 -6.26 1.95
C ASP A 195 -16.73 -6.67 1.94
N ILE A 196 -16.20 -7.06 3.11
CA ILE A 196 -14.79 -7.47 3.25
C ILE A 196 -14.54 -8.76 2.48
N ARG A 197 -13.65 -8.69 1.50
CA ARG A 197 -13.09 -9.84 0.78
C ARG A 197 -11.59 -9.87 0.99
N ILE A 198 -11.05 -11.03 1.31
CA ILE A 198 -9.60 -11.24 1.47
C ILE A 198 -9.20 -12.35 0.53
N PHE A 199 -8.23 -12.06 -0.30
CA PHE A 199 -7.50 -13.01 -1.12
C PHE A 199 -6.10 -13.18 -0.57
N ARG A 200 -5.57 -14.40 -0.59
CA ARG A 200 -4.21 -14.69 -0.13
C ARG A 200 -3.60 -15.78 -1.00
N ASN A 201 -2.39 -15.55 -1.50
CA ASN A 201 -1.54 -16.60 -2.05
C ASN A 201 -0.32 -16.82 -1.14
N THR A 202 0.75 -17.43 -1.61
CA THR A 202 1.90 -17.73 -0.74
C THR A 202 2.57 -16.46 -0.20
N TYR A 203 2.80 -15.46 -1.06
CA TYR A 203 3.64 -14.31 -0.72
C TYR A 203 2.88 -13.03 -0.43
N TYR A 204 1.62 -12.94 -0.83
CA TYR A 204 0.84 -11.70 -0.77
C TYR A 204 -0.56 -11.93 -0.25
N TRP A 205 -1.15 -10.87 0.28
CA TRP A 205 -2.58 -10.80 0.54
C TRP A 205 -3.17 -9.53 -0.06
N MET A 206 -4.42 -9.58 -0.42
CA MET A 206 -5.23 -8.47 -0.88
C MET A 206 -6.51 -8.42 -0.07
N LEU A 207 -6.84 -7.23 0.43
CA LEU A 207 -8.13 -6.95 1.07
C LEU A 207 -8.87 -5.93 0.23
N THR A 208 -10.13 -6.20 -0.07
CA THR A 208 -11.06 -5.24 -0.65
C THR A 208 -12.25 -5.09 0.27
N CYS A 209 -12.73 -3.86 0.41
CA CYS A 209 -13.93 -3.56 1.20
C CYS A 209 -14.51 -2.22 0.75
N VAL A 210 -15.68 -1.87 1.28
CA VAL A 210 -16.32 -0.58 1.01
C VAL A 210 -16.40 0.22 2.30
N LEU A 211 -15.93 1.45 2.30
CA LEU A 211 -15.97 2.38 3.44
C LEU A 211 -17.42 2.77 3.77
N LYS A 212 -17.77 2.79 5.08
CA LYS A 212 -19.11 3.17 5.57
C LYS A 212 -19.26 4.67 5.76
#